data_61e4de138bb99427ebedc86b54222fd7
#
_entry.id   61e4de138bb99427ebedc86b54222fd7
#
_cell.length_a   1.000
_cell.length_b   1.000
_cell.length_c   1.000
_cell.angle_alpha   90.00
_cell.angle_beta   90.00
_cell.angle_gamma   90.00
#
_symmetry.space_group_name_H-M   'P 1'
#
loop_
_entity.id
_entity.type
_entity.pdbx_description
1 polymer ?
#
loop_
_entity_poly.entity_id
_entity_poly.type
_entity_poly.pdbx_seq_one_letter_code
_entity_poly.pdbx_strand_id
1 'polypeptide(L)'
;TISSMVIRERSQYRLFYYRSGQAASGQKGIIGTFKYNSEGIPSFEWSETKGLPVKFCTSDVNNNGTETLFHTDETGYVYQHDTGNSFDGLNVEAEFQTPDMDYGDNGLRKSLYKVKTNIEPEGTQNDLNLRIRYDFESSEVPQPGNFAVGNLSSASLFGSAVFASATF
;
A
#
# COMPACT_ATOMS: atom_id res chain seq x y z
N THR A 1 -5.41 20.62 9.51
CA THR A 1 -5.39 21.13 8.12
C THR A 1 -5.85 20.05 7.17
N ILE A 2 -6.59 20.44 6.13
CA ILE A 2 -6.99 19.57 5.03
C ILE A 2 -6.41 20.16 3.76
N SER A 3 -5.80 19.32 2.93
CA SER A 3 -5.24 19.71 1.65
C SER A 3 -5.50 18.61 0.62
N SER A 4 -5.74 19.00 -0.62
CA SER A 4 -6.01 18.04 -1.69
C SER A 4 -5.33 18.44 -2.99
N MET A 5 -5.10 17.46 -3.84
CA MET A 5 -4.58 17.66 -5.19
C MET A 5 -5.21 16.67 -6.16
N VAL A 6 -5.28 17.07 -7.42
CA VAL A 6 -5.69 16.24 -8.55
C VAL A 6 -4.45 15.87 -9.36
N ILE A 7 -4.26 14.61 -9.64
CA ILE A 7 -3.18 14.11 -10.48
C ILE A 7 -3.79 13.64 -11.80
N ARG A 8 -3.63 14.43 -12.82
CA ARG A 8 -4.30 14.19 -14.12
C ARG A 8 -3.72 13.02 -14.87
N GLU A 9 -2.39 12.88 -14.90
CA GLU A 9 -1.71 11.77 -15.57
C GLU A 9 -2.10 10.39 -15.02
N ARG A 10 -2.50 10.32 -13.73
CA ARG A 10 -2.91 9.08 -13.09
C ARG A 10 -4.42 8.95 -12.89
N SER A 11 -5.19 9.96 -13.29
CA SER A 11 -6.63 10.05 -13.01
C SER A 11 -6.94 9.86 -11.52
N GLN A 12 -6.16 10.51 -10.67
CA GLN A 12 -6.25 10.38 -9.22
C GLN A 12 -6.63 11.69 -8.55
N TYR A 13 -7.41 11.55 -7.49
CA TYR A 13 -7.65 12.60 -6.50
C TYR A 13 -7.07 12.15 -5.17
N ARG A 14 -6.29 13.01 -4.53
CA ARG A 14 -5.71 12.75 -3.20
C ARG A 14 -6.15 13.83 -2.23
N LEU A 15 -6.59 13.40 -1.05
CA LEU A 15 -6.94 14.26 0.07
C LEU A 15 -6.12 13.84 1.28
N PHE A 16 -5.47 14.80 1.91
CA PHE A 16 -4.71 14.58 3.13
C PHE A 16 -5.30 15.42 4.26
N TYR A 17 -5.38 14.84 5.47
CA TYR A 17 -5.74 15.58 6.65
C TYR A 17 -4.64 15.48 7.69
N TYR A 18 -4.02 16.61 7.88
CA TYR A 18 -2.92 16.78 8.79
C TYR A 18 -3.43 17.17 10.18
N ARG A 19 -2.98 16.46 11.22
CA ARG A 19 -3.23 16.77 12.64
C ARG A 19 -1.91 17.23 13.26
N SER A 20 -1.89 18.49 13.72
CA SER A 20 -0.74 19.03 14.45
C SER A 20 -0.47 18.25 15.74
N GLY A 21 0.79 17.99 16.02
CA GLY A 21 1.21 17.22 17.21
C GLY A 21 1.02 15.70 17.09
N GLN A 22 0.51 15.19 15.99
CA GLN A 22 0.45 13.76 15.74
C GLN A 22 1.72 13.30 15.03
N ALA A 23 2.31 12.18 15.48
CA ALA A 23 3.45 11.56 14.80
C ALA A 23 3.17 11.29 13.31
N ALA A 24 4.20 11.28 12.47
CA ALA A 24 4.08 11.05 11.03
C ALA A 24 3.31 9.75 10.72
N SER A 25 3.56 8.66 11.45
CA SER A 25 2.88 7.36 11.30
C SER A 25 1.35 7.44 11.52
N GLY A 26 0.87 8.44 12.23
CA GLY A 26 -0.56 8.66 12.47
C GLY A 26 -1.24 9.60 11.47
N GLN A 27 -0.48 10.23 10.57
CA GLN A 27 -1.05 11.09 9.53
C GLN A 27 -1.73 10.23 8.46
N LYS A 28 -2.86 10.70 7.97
CA LYS A 28 -3.73 9.96 7.07
C LYS A 28 -4.15 10.76 5.85
N GLY A 29 -4.46 10.05 4.79
CA GLY A 29 -5.07 10.58 3.59
C GLY A 29 -5.88 9.50 2.87
N ILE A 30 -6.56 9.91 1.83
CA ILE A 30 -7.26 9.02 0.92
C ILE A 30 -6.85 9.29 -0.51
N ILE A 31 -6.77 8.24 -1.30
CA ILE A 31 -6.54 8.29 -2.75
C ILE A 31 -7.77 7.73 -3.43
N GLY A 32 -8.37 8.52 -4.32
CA GLY A 32 -9.41 8.06 -5.23
C GLY A 32 -8.83 7.94 -6.64
N THR A 33 -8.85 6.74 -7.20
CA THR A 33 -8.47 6.51 -8.60
C THR A 33 -9.71 6.39 -9.44
N PHE A 34 -9.83 7.27 -10.42
CA PHE A 34 -10.94 7.27 -11.35
C PHE A 34 -10.73 6.24 -12.44
N LYS A 35 -11.73 5.42 -12.68
CA LYS A 35 -11.73 4.47 -13.80
C LYS A 35 -13.13 4.15 -14.28
N TYR A 36 -13.22 3.51 -15.42
CA TYR A 36 -14.48 2.96 -15.93
C TYR A 36 -14.56 1.48 -15.54
N ASN A 37 -15.73 1.06 -15.08
CA ASN A 37 -15.99 -0.36 -14.82
C ASN A 37 -16.19 -1.12 -16.17
N SER A 38 -16.44 -2.42 -16.09
CA SER A 38 -16.66 -3.27 -17.28
C SER A 38 -17.87 -2.86 -18.14
N GLU A 39 -18.78 -2.08 -17.59
CA GLU A 39 -19.97 -1.55 -18.25
C GLU A 39 -19.78 -0.14 -18.81
N GLY A 40 -18.57 0.41 -18.69
CA GLY A 40 -18.25 1.78 -19.11
C GLY A 40 -18.78 2.87 -18.18
N ILE A 41 -19.22 2.51 -16.96
CA ILE A 41 -19.70 3.46 -15.97
C ILE A 41 -18.51 4.01 -15.18
N PRO A 42 -18.40 5.35 -15.03
CA PRO A 42 -17.32 5.94 -14.25
C PRO A 42 -17.46 5.58 -12.76
N SER A 43 -16.35 5.22 -12.14
CA SER A 43 -16.31 4.91 -10.72
C SER A 43 -14.98 5.34 -10.10
N PHE A 44 -14.95 5.46 -8.76
CA PHE A 44 -13.73 5.69 -8.00
C PHE A 44 -13.39 4.45 -7.19
N GLU A 45 -12.14 4.03 -7.25
CA GLU A 45 -11.57 3.12 -6.26
C GLU A 45 -10.80 3.92 -5.23
N TRP A 46 -11.08 3.62 -3.96
CA TRP A 46 -10.53 4.36 -2.84
C TRP A 46 -9.51 3.53 -2.06
N SER A 47 -8.44 4.15 -1.68
CA SER A 47 -7.44 3.60 -0.74
C SER A 47 -7.07 4.64 0.32
N GLU A 48 -6.64 4.17 1.48
CA GLU A 48 -6.12 5.02 2.56
C GLU A 48 -4.60 5.11 2.45
N THR A 49 -4.05 6.29 2.71
CA THR A 49 -2.62 6.49 2.93
C THR A 49 -2.35 6.72 4.41
N LYS A 50 -1.24 6.17 4.89
CA LYS A 50 -0.78 6.34 6.27
C LYS A 50 0.71 6.71 6.26
N GLY A 51 1.15 7.43 7.29
CA GLY A 51 2.55 7.70 7.49
C GLY A 51 3.14 8.84 6.67
N LEU A 52 2.33 9.55 5.89
CA LEU A 52 2.76 10.67 5.08
C LEU A 52 2.25 12.00 5.68
N PRO A 53 3.13 12.82 6.29
CA PRO A 53 2.73 14.07 6.93
C PRO A 53 2.57 15.20 5.91
N VAL A 54 1.44 15.24 5.22
CA VAL A 54 1.15 16.29 4.24
C VAL A 54 0.33 17.39 4.88
N LYS A 55 0.94 18.55 5.10
CA LYS A 55 0.27 19.76 5.60
C LYS A 55 -0.38 20.55 4.47
N PHE A 56 0.31 20.64 3.35
CA PHE A 56 -0.17 21.26 2.14
C PHE A 56 0.35 20.51 0.92
N CYS A 57 -0.44 20.38 -0.13
CA CYS A 57 -0.03 19.72 -1.37
C CYS A 57 -0.58 20.45 -2.59
N THR A 58 0.13 20.28 -3.70
CA THR A 58 -0.26 20.83 -4.99
C THR A 58 0.29 19.99 -6.14
N SER A 59 -0.34 20.07 -7.30
CA SER A 59 0.17 19.54 -8.56
C SER A 59 0.27 20.67 -9.57
N ASP A 60 1.31 20.64 -10.39
CA ASP A 60 1.48 21.60 -11.49
C ASP A 60 2.20 20.91 -12.65
N VAL A 61 2.07 21.48 -13.84
CA VAL A 61 2.72 20.98 -15.06
C VAL A 61 3.96 21.81 -15.32
N ASN A 62 5.10 21.15 -15.40
CA ASN A 62 6.36 21.82 -15.72
C ASN A 62 6.42 22.27 -17.19
N ASN A 63 7.45 23.03 -17.56
CA ASN A 63 7.64 23.55 -18.93
C ASN A 63 7.74 22.46 -20.01
N ASN A 64 8.02 21.21 -19.62
CA ASN A 64 8.12 20.07 -20.54
C ASN A 64 6.79 19.31 -20.66
N GLY A 65 5.73 19.77 -20.04
CA GLY A 65 4.42 19.13 -20.06
C GLY A 65 4.26 17.98 -19.05
N THR A 66 5.26 17.72 -18.20
CA THR A 66 5.21 16.66 -17.19
C THR A 66 4.57 17.18 -15.90
N GLU A 67 3.62 16.46 -15.36
CA GLU A 67 2.99 16.79 -14.09
C GLU A 67 3.97 16.53 -12.93
N THR A 68 4.16 17.51 -12.09
CA THR A 68 5.02 17.44 -10.91
C THR A 68 4.20 17.71 -9.66
N LEU A 69 4.39 16.88 -8.65
CA LEU A 69 3.62 16.89 -7.42
C LEU A 69 4.51 17.35 -6.27
N PHE A 70 4.01 18.27 -5.45
CA PHE A 70 4.72 18.74 -4.28
C PHE A 70 3.86 18.66 -3.03
N HIS A 71 4.49 18.46 -1.90
CA HIS A 71 3.86 18.61 -0.60
C HIS A 71 4.82 19.24 0.42
N THR A 72 4.25 19.79 1.47
CA THR A 72 4.98 20.31 2.61
C THR A 72 4.56 19.58 3.87
N ASP A 73 5.49 19.46 4.79
CA ASP A 73 5.23 19.00 6.14
C ASP A 73 5.16 20.14 7.16
N GLU A 74 5.23 19.82 8.45
CA GLU A 74 5.23 20.78 9.55
C GLU A 74 6.60 21.45 9.74
N THR A 75 7.67 20.86 9.26
CA THR A 75 9.04 21.33 9.45
C THR A 75 9.42 22.44 8.48
N GLY A 76 8.59 22.68 7.47
CA GLY A 76 8.77 23.73 6.46
C GLY A 76 9.54 23.28 5.22
N TYR A 77 9.84 22.00 5.11
CA TYR A 77 10.41 21.46 3.88
C TYR A 77 9.35 21.27 2.80
N VAL A 78 9.79 21.38 1.54
CA VAL A 78 9.01 21.08 0.35
C VAL A 78 9.57 19.80 -0.26
N TYR A 79 8.72 18.79 -0.38
CA TYR A 79 9.08 17.50 -0.95
C TYR A 79 8.47 17.34 -2.33
N GLN A 80 9.20 16.72 -3.23
CA GLN A 80 8.62 16.20 -4.45
C GLN A 80 7.88 14.89 -4.12
N HIS A 81 6.58 14.89 -4.37
CA HIS A 81 5.73 13.75 -4.07
C HIS A 81 5.87 12.66 -5.14
N ASP A 82 5.67 11.41 -4.77
CA ASP A 82 5.77 10.23 -5.67
C ASP A 82 7.13 10.07 -6.36
N THR A 83 8.20 10.44 -5.70
CA THR A 83 9.57 10.27 -6.20
C THR A 83 10.37 9.39 -5.25
N GLY A 84 11.06 8.37 -5.79
CA GLY A 84 11.82 7.41 -4.99
C GLY A 84 10.97 6.32 -4.34
N ASN A 85 11.58 5.50 -3.48
CA ASN A 85 11.02 4.29 -2.88
C ASN A 85 10.89 4.40 -1.36
N SER A 86 10.96 5.60 -0.81
CA SER A 86 10.89 5.81 0.64
C SER A 86 10.15 7.09 0.97
N PHE A 87 9.62 7.18 2.19
CA PHE A 87 9.13 8.42 2.75
C PHE A 87 10.27 9.11 3.50
N ASP A 88 11.01 9.99 2.82
CA ASP A 88 12.18 10.70 3.38
C ASP A 88 13.17 9.74 4.09
N GLY A 89 13.54 8.64 3.39
CA GLY A 89 14.42 7.61 3.92
C GLY A 89 13.75 6.56 4.81
N LEU A 90 12.48 6.72 5.14
CA LEU A 90 11.71 5.73 5.90
C LEU A 90 11.03 4.71 4.96
N ASN A 91 10.90 3.48 5.42
CA ASN A 91 10.22 2.45 4.68
C ASN A 91 8.74 2.79 4.44
N VAL A 92 8.27 2.50 3.24
CA VAL A 92 6.84 2.58 2.91
C VAL A 92 6.18 1.27 3.32
N GLU A 93 5.24 1.35 4.28
CA GLU A 93 4.39 0.21 4.64
C GLU A 93 3.17 0.18 3.72
N ALA A 94 2.92 -0.97 3.09
CA ALA A 94 1.74 -1.20 2.29
C ALA A 94 0.91 -2.34 2.90
N GLU A 95 -0.37 -2.13 3.05
CA GLU A 95 -1.32 -3.14 3.52
C GLU A 95 -2.40 -3.36 2.46
N PHE A 96 -2.62 -4.61 2.10
CA PHE A 96 -3.71 -5.01 1.23
C PHE A 96 -4.60 -6.00 1.96
N GLN A 97 -5.87 -5.69 2.07
CA GLN A 97 -6.88 -6.55 2.68
C GLN A 97 -7.93 -6.93 1.64
N THR A 98 -8.17 -8.23 1.49
CA THR A 98 -9.31 -8.70 0.71
C THR A 98 -10.61 -8.51 1.48
N PRO A 99 -11.76 -8.38 0.80
CA PRO A 99 -13.05 -8.52 1.47
C PRO A 99 -13.17 -9.89 2.16
N ASP A 100 -14.05 -9.95 3.16
CA ASP A 100 -14.40 -11.24 3.77
C ASP A 100 -15.09 -12.13 2.73
N MET A 101 -14.64 -13.39 2.63
CA MET A 101 -15.11 -14.34 1.63
C MET A 101 -15.90 -15.43 2.31
N ASP A 102 -17.18 -15.55 1.98
CA ASP A 102 -18.06 -16.60 2.49
C ASP A 102 -18.00 -17.89 1.66
N TYR A 103 -17.39 -17.84 0.46
CA TYR A 103 -17.35 -18.97 -0.49
C TYR A 103 -18.72 -19.56 -0.80
N GLY A 104 -19.76 -18.72 -0.78
CA GLY A 104 -21.10 -19.03 -1.27
C GLY A 104 -22.10 -19.61 -0.27
N ASP A 105 -21.68 -19.98 0.93
CA ASP A 105 -22.59 -20.46 1.98
C ASP A 105 -22.04 -20.16 3.37
N ASN A 106 -22.67 -19.23 4.07
CA ASN A 106 -22.28 -18.80 5.41
C ASN A 106 -22.55 -19.86 6.51
N GLY A 107 -23.42 -20.84 6.24
CA GLY A 107 -23.80 -21.88 7.21
C GLY A 107 -22.83 -23.05 7.25
N LEU A 108 -21.92 -23.18 6.31
CA LEU A 108 -20.98 -24.28 6.22
C LEU A 108 -19.59 -23.92 6.77
N ARG A 109 -19.07 -24.80 7.63
CA ARG A 109 -17.68 -24.71 8.08
C ARG A 109 -16.74 -24.96 6.90
N LYS A 110 -15.77 -24.07 6.71
CA LYS A 110 -14.79 -24.14 5.63
C LYS A 110 -13.38 -24.32 6.18
N SER A 111 -12.56 -25.03 5.43
CA SER A 111 -11.15 -25.23 5.76
C SER A 111 -10.28 -24.63 4.65
N LEU A 112 -9.38 -23.75 5.03
CA LEU A 112 -8.40 -23.18 4.13
C LEU A 112 -7.14 -24.05 4.13
N TYR A 113 -6.86 -24.72 3.01
CA TYR A 113 -5.71 -25.62 2.90
C TYR A 113 -4.44 -24.95 2.37
N LYS A 114 -4.60 -23.92 1.55
CA LYS A 114 -3.47 -23.27 0.87
C LYS A 114 -3.80 -21.84 0.51
N VAL A 115 -2.86 -20.94 0.79
CA VAL A 115 -2.80 -19.58 0.21
C VAL A 115 -1.57 -19.52 -0.68
N LYS A 116 -1.74 -18.99 -1.87
CA LYS A 116 -0.65 -18.70 -2.79
C LYS A 116 -0.62 -17.21 -3.06
N THR A 117 0.48 -16.58 -2.71
CA THR A 117 0.72 -15.17 -2.98
C THR A 117 1.84 -15.05 -4.01
N ASN A 118 1.59 -14.35 -5.10
CA ASN A 118 2.60 -14.02 -6.09
C ASN A 118 2.99 -12.56 -5.88
N ILE A 119 4.27 -12.32 -5.69
CA ILE A 119 4.81 -10.99 -5.41
C ILE A 119 6.00 -10.77 -6.31
N GLU A 120 6.03 -9.61 -6.93
CA GLU A 120 7.19 -9.10 -7.67
C GLU A 120 7.88 -8.06 -6.79
N PRO A 121 9.04 -8.39 -6.17
CA PRO A 121 9.72 -7.47 -5.28
C PRO A 121 10.46 -6.38 -6.07
N GLU A 122 10.30 -5.14 -5.66
CA GLU A 122 11.16 -4.04 -6.09
C GLU A 122 12.25 -3.81 -5.04
N GLY A 123 13.49 -4.16 -5.38
CA GLY A 123 14.65 -3.96 -4.50
C GLY A 123 15.08 -5.21 -3.71
N THR A 124 15.97 -5.02 -2.75
CA THR A 124 16.71 -6.11 -2.07
C THR A 124 16.17 -6.49 -0.70
N GLN A 125 15.25 -5.72 -0.14
CA GLN A 125 14.67 -5.96 1.18
C GLN A 125 13.16 -5.75 1.14
N ASN A 126 12.43 -6.85 1.20
CA ASN A 126 10.98 -6.82 1.30
C ASN A 126 10.54 -7.79 2.41
N ASP A 127 10.03 -7.24 3.49
CA ASP A 127 9.41 -8.01 4.55
C ASP A 127 7.93 -8.14 4.24
N LEU A 128 7.46 -9.36 4.05
CA LEU A 128 6.05 -9.65 3.84
C LEU A 128 5.48 -10.36 5.05
N ASN A 129 4.39 -9.81 5.58
CA ASN A 129 3.58 -10.46 6.60
C ASN A 129 2.21 -10.82 6.03
N LEU A 130 1.87 -12.09 6.07
CA LEU A 130 0.55 -12.59 5.71
C LEU A 130 -0.27 -12.83 6.98
N ARG A 131 -1.45 -12.22 7.06
CA ARG A 131 -2.40 -12.47 8.12
C ARG A 131 -3.69 -13.03 7.55
N ILE A 132 -4.16 -14.13 8.10
CA ILE A 132 -5.45 -14.74 7.77
C ILE A 132 -6.37 -14.47 8.96
N ARG A 133 -7.59 -14.02 8.68
CA ARG A 133 -8.61 -13.73 9.69
C ARG A 133 -9.82 -14.61 9.44
N TYR A 134 -10.38 -15.18 10.49
CA TYR A 134 -11.59 -15.97 10.45
C TYR A 134 -12.72 -15.26 11.17
N ASP A 135 -13.93 -15.43 10.65
CA ASP A 135 -15.16 -14.99 11.28
C ASP A 135 -15.12 -13.53 11.76
N PHE A 136 -14.73 -12.62 10.87
CA PHE A 136 -14.58 -11.17 11.13
C PHE A 136 -13.70 -10.84 12.35
N GLU A 137 -12.68 -11.64 12.62
CA GLU A 137 -11.81 -11.54 13.82
C GLU A 137 -12.56 -11.76 15.14
N SER A 138 -13.64 -12.53 15.15
CA SER A 138 -14.35 -12.87 16.37
C SER A 138 -13.42 -13.45 17.44
N SER A 139 -13.53 -12.96 18.67
CA SER A 139 -12.76 -13.49 19.81
C SER A 139 -13.18 -14.90 20.22
N GLU A 140 -14.32 -15.38 19.74
CA GLU A 140 -14.83 -16.72 20.01
C GLU A 140 -14.18 -17.78 19.12
N VAL A 141 -13.54 -17.36 18.02
CA VAL A 141 -12.87 -18.24 17.08
C VAL A 141 -11.36 -18.07 17.21
N PRO A 142 -10.58 -19.14 17.44
CA PRO A 142 -9.13 -19.05 17.43
C PRO A 142 -8.61 -18.52 16.11
N GLN A 143 -7.89 -17.41 16.16
CA GLN A 143 -7.29 -16.80 14.98
C GLN A 143 -5.90 -17.38 14.71
N PRO A 144 -5.52 -17.63 13.44
CA PRO A 144 -4.16 -18.05 13.11
C PRO A 144 -3.17 -16.93 13.43
N GLY A 145 -1.94 -17.31 13.75
CA GLY A 145 -0.85 -16.36 13.92
C GLY A 145 -0.47 -15.69 12.59
N ASN A 146 0.32 -14.63 12.68
CA ASN A 146 0.90 -13.99 11.50
C ASN A 146 1.96 -14.92 10.89
N PHE A 147 1.95 -15.01 9.57
CA PHE A 147 2.96 -15.74 8.80
C PHE A 147 3.96 -14.73 8.23
N ALA A 148 5.16 -14.67 8.78
CA ALA A 148 6.24 -13.93 8.18
C ALA A 148 6.77 -14.72 6.97
N VAL A 149 6.64 -14.17 5.79
CA VAL A 149 7.34 -14.68 4.61
C VAL A 149 8.72 -14.04 4.64
N GLY A 150 9.75 -14.83 4.87
CA GLY A 150 11.12 -14.35 5.02
C GLY A 150 11.60 -13.52 3.82
N ASN A 151 12.72 -12.85 4.01
CA ASN A 151 13.30 -11.93 3.05
C ASN A 151 13.36 -12.53 1.63
N LEU A 152 12.58 -11.99 0.70
CA LEU A 152 12.52 -12.43 -0.69
C LEU A 152 13.82 -12.18 -1.46
N SER A 153 14.74 -11.39 -0.89
CA SER A 153 16.06 -11.10 -1.48
C SER A 153 17.06 -12.26 -1.38
N SER A 154 16.74 -13.32 -0.64
CA SER A 154 17.60 -14.51 -0.50
C SER A 154 17.34 -15.58 -1.57
N ALA A 155 16.45 -15.33 -2.53
CA ALA A 155 16.28 -16.21 -3.68
C ALA A 155 17.56 -16.21 -4.53
N SER A 156 18.24 -17.34 -4.62
CA SER A 156 19.42 -17.51 -5.47
C SER A 156 19.03 -17.37 -6.94
N LEU A 157 19.67 -16.43 -7.64
CA LEU A 157 19.51 -16.29 -9.09
C LEU A 157 20.07 -17.53 -9.80
N PHE A 158 19.32 -18.05 -10.75
CA PHE A 158 19.76 -19.14 -11.61
C PHE A 158 21.06 -18.73 -12.32
N GLY A 159 22.15 -19.38 -12.02
CA GLY A 159 23.49 -19.08 -12.56
C GLY A 159 24.50 -18.53 -11.57
N SER A 160 24.06 -18.07 -10.39
CA SER A 160 24.96 -17.65 -9.29
C SER A 160 24.83 -18.51 -8.04
N ALA A 161 23.91 -19.46 -8.01
CA ALA A 161 23.69 -20.36 -6.89
C ALA A 161 24.69 -21.51 -6.88
N VAL A 162 25.38 -21.71 -5.75
CA VAL A 162 26.18 -22.90 -5.51
C VAL A 162 25.24 -24.00 -5.02
N PHE A 163 25.27 -25.15 -5.67
CA PHE A 163 24.31 -26.27 -5.49
C PHE A 163 24.22 -26.84 -4.06
N ALA A 164 25.09 -26.48 -3.16
CA ALA A 164 25.08 -26.94 -1.75
C ALA A 164 24.54 -25.88 -0.76
N SER A 165 24.21 -24.66 -1.20
CA SER A 165 23.81 -23.55 -0.36
C SER A 165 22.59 -22.78 -0.88
N ALA A 166 21.97 -23.24 -1.97
CA ALA A 166 20.74 -22.63 -2.47
C ALA A 166 19.52 -23.17 -1.70
N THR A 167 18.76 -22.28 -1.12
CA THR A 167 17.40 -22.54 -0.63
C THR A 167 16.41 -22.25 -1.74
N PHE A 168 15.63 -23.23 -2.15
CA PHE A 168 14.58 -23.14 -3.15
C PHE A 168 13.22 -22.88 -2.48
#